data_9c3a135abb11569e613950067b6e3de7
#
_entry.id   9c3a135abb11569e613950067b6e3de7
#
_cell.length_a   1.000
_cell.length_b   1.000
_cell.length_c   1.000
_cell.angle_alpha   90.00
_cell.angle_beta   90.00
_cell.angle_gamma   90.00
#
_symmetry.space_group_name_H-M   'P 1'
#
loop_
_entity.id
_entity.type
_entity.pdbx_description
1 polymer ?
#
loop_
_entity_poly.entity_id
_entity_poly.type
_entity_poly.pdbx_seq_one_letter_code
_entity_poly.pdbx_strand_id
1 'polypeptide(L)'
;MRGLNQLWQNFLPRALFQKILWIFCEKGVRYKPSKSVLRGGKIYLGEVLMRFDIARAGSGLTYEIRNIVIVANKLRNLGVEVCWENIGDPVQKGEKIPDWMKEIIAGIIREDQSFAYSPTQGMNETREFIVEKVNRRGGVQISPDDIIFFNGLGDAIARSYSSIRSDARVIVPEPTYSTHFLAEVLHASFPPNTYRMNPYQGWQPDLKELEQKVKSHNSIVGILVINPDNPTGYVYPEEHLRQIVQIAKTYDLFLIFDETYINMVYNGAKTVYLSDVVGDVPAISMKGISKEFPWPGARCGWMEIYNADKDETFARYIDTILKQKMSEVCSTTLPQLAIPRIMTHPEYENYLVQRLMHYERLSNIAYNILKDVPCLIVNRTDGAFYMTAVFNEAFLNNRQYLPIKHESVRNFVEHLVSQNIELDKRFVYYLLGATGICVVPLTSFFTSLQGFRMTLLEKDEEKFTWIVKTIAESVVEYIESAR
;
A
#
# COMPACT_ATOMS: atom_id res chain seq x y z
N MET A 1 10.54 29.72 26.64
CA MET A 1 9.92 31.06 26.75
C MET A 1 10.83 32.26 26.42
N ARG A 2 12.15 32.17 26.46
CA ARG A 2 13.04 33.34 26.16
C ARG A 2 13.19 33.66 24.66
N GLY A 3 12.98 32.74 23.74
CA GLY A 3 13.14 32.97 22.30
C GLY A 3 11.92 33.55 21.56
N LEU A 4 10.72 33.42 22.12
CA LEU A 4 9.47 33.92 21.52
C LEU A 4 9.22 35.41 21.81
N ASN A 5 9.79 35.95 22.88
CA ASN A 5 9.62 37.35 23.25
C ASN A 5 10.30 38.35 22.30
N GLN A 6 11.36 37.94 21.58
CA GLN A 6 12.08 38.83 20.68
C GLN A 6 11.44 38.97 19.29
N LEU A 7 10.71 37.97 18.81
CA LEU A 7 10.10 37.98 17.46
C LEU A 7 8.79 38.76 17.39
N TRP A 8 8.03 38.88 18.50
CA TRP A 8 6.72 39.54 18.50
C TRP A 8 6.73 40.99 19.01
N GLN A 9 7.78 41.40 19.70
CA GLN A 9 7.89 42.80 20.21
C GLN A 9 8.05 43.85 19.10
N ASN A 10 8.39 43.45 17.89
CA ASN A 10 8.58 44.34 16.73
C ASN A 10 7.30 44.57 15.90
N PHE A 11 6.20 43.87 16.18
CA PHE A 11 5.00 43.92 15.32
C PHE A 11 3.70 44.34 16.01
N LEU A 12 3.69 44.52 17.35
CA LEU A 12 2.48 44.89 18.09
C LEU A 12 2.80 45.88 19.21
N PRO A 13 1.94 46.89 19.51
CA PRO A 13 2.10 47.74 20.68
C PRO A 13 2.10 46.95 21.98
N ARG A 14 3.02 47.23 22.86
CA ARG A 14 3.27 46.53 24.13
C ARG A 14 2.01 46.29 24.98
N ALA A 15 1.09 47.26 24.99
CA ALA A 15 -0.19 47.18 25.71
C ALA A 15 -1.16 46.12 25.13
N LEU A 16 -1.14 45.91 23.80
CA LEU A 16 -1.98 44.89 23.14
C LEU A 16 -1.43 43.49 23.36
N PHE A 17 -0.12 43.34 23.37
CA PHE A 17 0.56 42.08 23.64
C PHE A 17 0.32 41.59 25.09
N GLN A 18 0.38 42.49 26.06
CA GLN A 18 0.08 42.13 27.47
C GLN A 18 -1.40 41.77 27.67
N LYS A 19 -2.32 42.41 26.98
CA LYS A 19 -3.76 42.12 27.06
C LYS A 19 -4.06 40.74 26.45
N ILE A 20 -3.39 40.38 25.36
CA ILE A 20 -3.51 39.07 24.72
C ILE A 20 -2.93 37.97 25.61
N LEU A 21 -1.75 38.17 26.22
CA LEU A 21 -1.16 37.24 27.18
C LEU A 21 -2.02 37.04 28.42
N TRP A 22 -2.66 38.10 28.92
CA TRP A 22 -3.54 38.03 30.08
C TRP A 22 -4.80 37.17 29.79
N ILE A 23 -5.43 37.35 28.62
CA ILE A 23 -6.60 36.57 28.18
C ILE A 23 -6.23 35.06 28.04
N PHE A 24 -5.02 34.73 27.59
CA PHE A 24 -4.57 33.35 27.47
C PHE A 24 -4.24 32.72 28.80
N CYS A 25 -3.69 33.46 29.75
CA CYS A 25 -3.41 32.95 31.11
C CYS A 25 -4.68 32.71 31.93
N GLU A 26 -5.68 33.55 31.83
CA GLU A 26 -6.94 33.45 32.61
C GLU A 26 -7.85 32.31 32.12
N LYS A 27 -7.78 31.95 30.82
CA LYS A 27 -8.59 30.88 30.21
C LYS A 27 -7.92 29.51 30.16
N GLY A 28 -6.73 29.35 30.71
CA GLY A 28 -6.03 28.04 30.79
C GLY A 28 -5.67 27.42 29.42
N VAL A 29 -5.59 28.24 28.37
CA VAL A 29 -5.31 27.80 27.01
C VAL A 29 -3.79 27.69 26.79
N ARG A 30 -3.27 26.49 26.59
CA ARG A 30 -1.89 26.28 26.12
C ARG A 30 -1.82 26.52 24.60
N TYR A 31 -1.32 27.69 24.22
CA TYR A 31 -1.06 28.01 22.81
C TYR A 31 0.16 27.26 22.31
N LYS A 32 -0.02 26.36 21.32
CA LYS A 32 1.03 25.94 20.39
C LYS A 32 0.82 26.72 19.09
N PRO A 33 1.80 27.49 18.59
CA PRO A 33 1.62 28.17 17.32
C PRO A 33 1.58 27.15 16.17
N SER A 34 0.39 26.83 15.69
CA SER A 34 0.24 26.28 14.36
C SER A 34 0.56 27.39 13.34
N LYS A 35 1.27 27.04 12.28
CA LYS A 35 1.65 27.96 11.20
C LYS A 35 0.41 28.75 10.76
N SER A 36 0.45 30.07 10.91
CA SER A 36 -0.57 30.97 10.37
C SER A 36 -0.68 30.77 8.87
N VAL A 37 -1.85 30.34 8.40
CA VAL A 37 -2.13 30.21 6.96
C VAL A 37 -2.42 31.62 6.45
N LEU A 38 -1.45 32.23 5.77
CA LEU A 38 -1.63 33.46 4.98
C LEU A 38 -2.46 33.12 3.72
N ARG A 39 -3.76 33.39 3.74
CA ARG A 39 -4.57 33.49 2.52
C ARG A 39 -4.90 34.97 2.29
N GLY A 40 -4.37 35.52 1.20
CA GLY A 40 -4.76 36.82 0.70
C GLY A 40 -4.43 38.03 1.61
N GLY A 41 -3.28 38.04 2.30
CA GLY A 41 -2.81 39.18 3.06
C GLY A 41 -3.62 39.56 4.32
N LYS A 42 -4.56 38.72 4.77
CA LYS A 42 -5.32 38.87 6.01
C LYS A 42 -4.94 37.80 7.01
N ILE A 43 -4.49 38.20 8.19
CA ILE A 43 -4.33 37.33 9.35
C ILE A 43 -5.74 37.05 9.88
N TYR A 44 -6.26 35.87 9.62
CA TYR A 44 -7.46 35.40 10.32
C TYR A 44 -7.04 34.99 11.73
N LEU A 45 -7.27 35.83 12.69
CA LEU A 45 -7.45 35.41 14.09
C LEU A 45 -8.82 34.72 14.12
N GLY A 46 -8.86 33.45 13.67
CA GLY A 46 -10.06 32.64 13.75
C GLY A 46 -10.45 32.49 15.21
N GLU A 47 -11.71 32.69 15.53
CA GLU A 47 -12.27 32.23 16.80
C GLU A 47 -11.78 30.79 17.02
N VAL A 48 -11.12 30.51 18.14
CA VAL A 48 -10.73 29.15 18.52
C VAL A 48 -12.02 28.42 18.86
N LEU A 49 -12.66 27.82 17.84
CA LEU A 49 -13.91 27.09 17.99
C LEU A 49 -13.76 25.85 18.86
N MET A 50 -12.55 25.30 18.96
CA MET A 50 -12.27 24.08 19.70
C MET A 50 -11.21 24.31 20.78
N ARG A 51 -11.44 23.72 21.96
CA ARG A 51 -10.54 23.83 23.13
C ARG A 51 -9.18 23.20 22.90
N PHE A 52 -9.12 22.16 22.04
CA PHE A 52 -7.92 21.41 21.67
C PHE A 52 -7.95 21.09 20.17
N ASP A 53 -6.77 20.87 19.58
CA ASP A 53 -6.69 20.22 18.29
C ASP A 53 -7.22 18.77 18.45
N ILE A 54 -8.32 18.45 17.74
CA ILE A 54 -8.97 17.15 17.79
C ILE A 54 -8.41 16.17 16.79
N ALA A 55 -7.62 16.65 15.80
CA ALA A 55 -7.02 15.78 14.82
C ALA A 55 -5.84 15.03 15.45
N ARG A 56 -5.95 13.70 15.51
CA ARG A 56 -4.80 12.83 15.76
C ARG A 56 -3.83 13.00 14.60
N ALA A 57 -2.54 12.86 14.84
CA ALA A 57 -1.47 13.02 13.85
C ALA A 57 -1.86 12.52 12.44
N GLY A 58 -2.23 13.39 11.57
CA GLY A 58 -2.77 13.03 10.27
C GLY A 58 -3.02 14.20 9.33
N SER A 59 -2.90 15.42 9.84
CA SER A 59 -3.04 16.64 9.01
C SER A 59 -1.99 16.77 7.89
N GLY A 60 -0.95 15.94 7.90
CA GLY A 60 0.08 15.83 6.87
C GLY A 60 0.07 14.49 6.11
N LEU A 61 -0.89 13.59 6.36
CA LEU A 61 -0.99 12.33 5.61
C LEU A 61 -1.49 12.61 4.20
N THR A 62 -0.64 12.34 3.22
CA THR A 62 -1.01 12.36 1.80
C THR A 62 -1.04 10.92 1.30
N TYR A 63 -2.18 10.48 0.78
CA TYR A 63 -2.28 9.22 0.06
C TYR A 63 -1.97 9.48 -1.41
N GLU A 64 -0.68 9.61 -1.71
CA GLU A 64 -0.16 10.07 -3.00
C GLU A 64 -0.64 9.23 -4.19
N ILE A 65 -0.84 7.90 -4.02
CA ILE A 65 -1.40 7.02 -5.05
C ILE A 65 -2.78 7.50 -5.53
N ARG A 66 -3.56 8.19 -4.66
CA ARG A 66 -4.84 8.78 -5.05
C ARG A 66 -4.70 10.19 -5.61
N ASN A 67 -3.64 10.90 -5.28
CA ASN A 67 -3.41 12.25 -5.79
C ASN A 67 -3.20 12.26 -7.30
N ILE A 68 -2.49 11.26 -7.85
CA ILE A 68 -2.34 11.14 -9.32
C ILE A 68 -3.69 10.98 -10.02
N VAL A 69 -4.68 10.30 -9.40
CA VAL A 69 -6.03 10.15 -9.95
C VAL A 69 -6.75 11.51 -10.00
N ILE A 70 -6.54 12.36 -9.00
CA ILE A 70 -7.11 13.72 -8.99
C ILE A 70 -6.53 14.54 -10.14
N VAL A 71 -5.22 14.49 -10.34
CA VAL A 71 -4.53 15.17 -11.45
C VAL A 71 -5.03 14.63 -12.78
N ALA A 72 -5.09 13.31 -12.96
CA ALA A 72 -5.55 12.67 -14.19
C ALA A 72 -7.01 13.04 -14.52
N ASN A 73 -7.90 13.10 -13.54
CA ASN A 73 -9.27 13.56 -13.75
C ASN A 73 -9.36 15.04 -14.17
N LYS A 74 -8.50 15.91 -13.65
CA LYS A 74 -8.42 17.30 -14.11
C LYS A 74 -7.94 17.39 -15.55
N LEU A 75 -6.93 16.61 -15.93
CA LEU A 75 -6.43 16.56 -17.30
C LEU A 75 -7.49 15.97 -18.28
N ARG A 76 -8.24 14.95 -17.84
CA ARG A 76 -9.37 14.42 -18.61
C ARG A 76 -10.44 15.49 -18.89
N ASN A 77 -10.73 16.35 -17.91
CA ASN A 77 -11.64 17.47 -18.07
C ASN A 77 -11.10 18.55 -19.02
N LEU A 78 -9.78 18.59 -19.26
CA LEU A 78 -9.11 19.45 -20.26
C LEU A 78 -8.99 18.75 -21.64
N GLY A 79 -9.58 17.56 -21.82
CA GLY A 79 -9.63 16.85 -23.09
C GLY A 79 -8.55 15.78 -23.29
N VAL A 80 -7.76 15.44 -22.26
CA VAL A 80 -6.78 14.34 -22.34
C VAL A 80 -7.51 13.00 -22.20
N GLU A 81 -7.32 12.11 -23.16
CA GLU A 81 -7.73 10.71 -23.04
C GLU A 81 -6.76 9.99 -22.11
N VAL A 82 -7.25 9.49 -20.95
CA VAL A 82 -6.39 8.90 -19.92
C VAL A 82 -6.34 7.39 -20.03
N CYS A 83 -5.13 6.88 -20.17
CA CYS A 83 -4.79 5.46 -20.09
C CYS A 83 -4.35 5.11 -18.65
N TRP A 84 -5.18 4.36 -17.94
CA TRP A 84 -5.04 4.15 -16.48
C TRP A 84 -4.12 2.96 -16.17
N GLU A 85 -2.80 3.18 -16.06
CA GLU A 85 -1.82 2.17 -15.65
C GLU A 85 -1.42 2.28 -14.17
N ASN A 86 -2.17 3.04 -13.40
CA ASN A 86 -1.98 3.22 -11.96
C ASN A 86 -2.98 2.40 -11.12
N ILE A 87 -4.10 1.94 -11.69
CA ILE A 87 -5.22 1.33 -10.97
C ILE A 87 -4.99 -0.16 -10.80
N GLY A 88 -4.79 -0.60 -9.55
CA GLY A 88 -4.66 -2.02 -9.18
C GLY A 88 -6.03 -2.70 -8.96
N ASP A 89 -6.99 -2.46 -9.83
CA ASP A 89 -8.31 -3.07 -9.83
C ASP A 89 -8.57 -3.74 -11.19
N PRO A 90 -8.51 -5.07 -11.26
CA PRO A 90 -8.69 -5.81 -12.50
C PRO A 90 -10.02 -5.53 -13.20
N VAL A 91 -11.10 -5.36 -12.42
CA VAL A 91 -12.45 -5.11 -12.96
C VAL A 91 -12.53 -3.73 -13.60
N GLN A 92 -11.97 -2.69 -12.95
CA GLN A 92 -11.90 -1.36 -13.55
C GLN A 92 -11.01 -1.32 -14.79
N LYS A 93 -10.06 -2.24 -14.91
CA LYS A 93 -9.22 -2.45 -16.11
C LYS A 93 -9.88 -3.34 -17.15
N GLY A 94 -11.15 -3.70 -16.98
CA GLY A 94 -11.95 -4.43 -17.96
C GLY A 94 -11.92 -5.95 -17.82
N GLU A 95 -11.35 -6.50 -16.74
CA GLU A 95 -11.46 -7.93 -16.46
C GLU A 95 -12.90 -8.31 -16.19
N LYS A 96 -13.41 -9.28 -16.94
CA LYS A 96 -14.76 -9.80 -16.78
C LYS A 96 -14.74 -10.92 -15.72
N ILE A 97 -15.62 -10.82 -14.74
CA ILE A 97 -15.84 -11.90 -13.80
C ILE A 97 -16.52 -13.04 -14.53
N PRO A 98 -16.06 -14.30 -14.42
CA PRO A 98 -16.68 -15.46 -15.03
C PRO A 98 -18.16 -15.62 -14.64
N ASP A 99 -18.99 -16.08 -15.55
CA ASP A 99 -20.43 -16.22 -15.27
C ASP A 99 -20.69 -17.27 -14.19
N TRP A 100 -19.94 -18.39 -14.18
CA TRP A 100 -20.04 -19.38 -13.11
C TRP A 100 -19.81 -18.77 -11.70
N MET A 101 -18.89 -17.81 -11.57
CA MET A 101 -18.65 -17.11 -10.30
C MET A 101 -19.81 -16.19 -9.94
N LYS A 102 -20.39 -15.48 -10.91
CA LYS A 102 -21.59 -14.65 -10.71
C LYS A 102 -22.80 -15.49 -10.31
N GLU A 103 -22.97 -16.66 -10.92
CA GLU A 103 -24.04 -17.59 -10.60
C GLU A 103 -23.94 -18.15 -9.19
N ILE A 104 -22.73 -18.47 -8.70
CA ILE A 104 -22.49 -18.84 -7.31
C ILE A 104 -22.96 -17.70 -6.38
N ILE A 105 -22.54 -16.47 -6.63
CA ILE A 105 -22.90 -15.30 -5.83
C ILE A 105 -24.41 -15.07 -5.86
N ALA A 106 -25.03 -15.15 -7.04
CA ALA A 106 -26.47 -15.01 -7.22
C ALA A 106 -27.26 -16.11 -6.51
N GLY A 107 -26.71 -17.34 -6.43
CA GLY A 107 -27.26 -18.43 -5.64
C GLY A 107 -27.27 -18.10 -4.15
N ILE A 108 -26.12 -17.62 -3.63
CA ILE A 108 -25.96 -17.27 -2.21
C ILE A 108 -26.92 -16.14 -1.79
N ILE A 109 -27.15 -15.14 -2.65
CA ILE A 109 -28.08 -14.04 -2.36
C ILE A 109 -29.53 -14.55 -2.15
N ARG A 110 -29.90 -15.70 -2.69
CA ARG A 110 -31.23 -16.29 -2.48
C ARG A 110 -31.39 -17.03 -1.13
N GLU A 111 -30.30 -17.20 -0.41
CA GLU A 111 -30.26 -17.84 0.89
C GLU A 111 -30.40 -16.77 1.99
N ASP A 112 -31.37 -16.91 2.90
CA ASP A 112 -31.62 -15.94 3.98
C ASP A 112 -30.37 -15.72 4.87
N GLN A 113 -29.52 -16.73 5.01
CA GLN A 113 -28.27 -16.64 5.76
C GLN A 113 -27.33 -15.54 5.25
N SER A 114 -27.36 -15.23 3.96
CA SER A 114 -26.51 -14.18 3.37
C SER A 114 -26.85 -12.77 3.86
N PHE A 115 -28.02 -12.56 4.43
CA PHE A 115 -28.50 -11.30 5.00
C PHE A 115 -28.31 -11.21 6.52
N ALA A 116 -27.97 -12.32 7.18
CA ALA A 116 -27.73 -12.36 8.61
C ALA A 116 -26.31 -11.85 8.97
N TYR A 117 -26.14 -11.44 10.22
CA TYR A 117 -24.80 -11.25 10.77
C TYR A 117 -24.04 -12.57 10.80
N SER A 118 -22.77 -12.54 10.40
CA SER A 118 -21.86 -13.66 10.67
C SER A 118 -21.39 -13.63 12.14
N PRO A 119 -20.82 -14.73 12.65
CA PRO A 119 -20.03 -14.68 13.88
C PRO A 119 -18.91 -13.65 13.77
N THR A 120 -18.45 -13.08 14.89
CA THR A 120 -17.43 -12.02 14.92
C THR A 120 -16.16 -12.38 14.18
N GLN A 121 -15.69 -13.61 14.34
CA GLN A 121 -14.47 -14.11 13.63
C GLN A 121 -14.73 -14.46 12.18
N GLY A 122 -15.98 -14.62 11.77
CA GLY A 122 -16.41 -15.04 10.44
C GLY A 122 -17.20 -16.35 10.45
N MET A 123 -17.76 -16.70 9.29
CA MET A 123 -18.56 -17.89 9.09
C MET A 123 -17.77 -19.16 9.43
N ASN A 124 -18.30 -20.03 10.30
CA ASN A 124 -17.61 -21.23 10.78
C ASN A 124 -17.21 -22.16 9.63
N GLU A 125 -18.15 -22.46 8.72
CA GLU A 125 -17.88 -23.30 7.55
C GLU A 125 -16.75 -22.76 6.66
N THR A 126 -16.65 -21.43 6.53
CA THR A 126 -15.59 -20.79 5.73
C THR A 126 -14.24 -20.85 6.46
N ARG A 127 -14.24 -20.66 7.78
CA ARG A 127 -13.01 -20.79 8.59
C ARG A 127 -12.49 -22.22 8.57
N GLU A 128 -13.35 -23.21 8.75
CA GLU A 128 -13.03 -24.64 8.65
C GLU A 128 -12.47 -25.00 7.27
N PHE A 129 -13.10 -24.51 6.20
CA PHE A 129 -12.62 -24.71 4.83
C PHE A 129 -11.22 -24.13 4.61
N ILE A 130 -10.96 -22.90 5.10
CA ILE A 130 -9.64 -22.27 4.99
C ILE A 130 -8.60 -23.07 5.75
N VAL A 131 -8.90 -23.48 6.98
CA VAL A 131 -8.02 -24.30 7.82
C VAL A 131 -7.68 -25.62 7.15
N GLU A 132 -8.67 -26.32 6.60
CA GLU A 132 -8.44 -27.56 5.85
C GLU A 132 -7.49 -27.31 4.67
N LYS A 133 -7.71 -26.25 3.92
CA LYS A 133 -6.86 -25.88 2.78
C LYS A 133 -5.43 -25.51 3.20
N VAL A 134 -5.26 -24.78 4.30
CA VAL A 134 -3.94 -24.44 4.86
C VAL A 134 -3.22 -25.69 5.34
N ASN A 135 -3.87 -26.47 6.18
CA ASN A 135 -3.28 -27.64 6.84
C ASN A 135 -2.93 -28.77 5.87
N ARG A 136 -3.69 -28.91 4.77
CA ARG A 136 -3.42 -29.89 3.70
C ARG A 136 -2.09 -29.63 2.99
N ARG A 137 -1.60 -28.37 2.94
CA ARG A 137 -0.29 -28.05 2.34
C ARG A 137 0.89 -28.52 3.17
N GLY A 138 0.68 -28.82 4.44
CA GLY A 138 1.75 -29.07 5.42
C GLY A 138 2.18 -27.78 6.12
N GLY A 139 3.35 -27.79 6.75
CA GLY A 139 3.83 -26.64 7.53
C GLY A 139 3.16 -26.53 8.90
N VAL A 140 3.15 -25.32 9.47
CA VAL A 140 2.53 -25.08 10.78
C VAL A 140 1.02 -25.14 10.65
N GLN A 141 0.40 -25.96 11.48
CA GLN A 141 -1.04 -26.21 11.48
C GLN A 141 -1.77 -25.15 12.28
N ILE A 142 -2.99 -24.81 11.84
CA ILE A 142 -3.89 -23.86 12.50
C ILE A 142 -5.26 -24.49 12.75
N SER A 143 -6.04 -23.84 13.60
CA SER A 143 -7.43 -24.20 13.91
C SER A 143 -8.42 -23.13 13.38
N PRO A 144 -9.73 -23.40 13.36
CA PRO A 144 -10.69 -22.37 13.00
C PRO A 144 -10.65 -21.12 13.89
N ASP A 145 -10.19 -21.25 15.13
CA ASP A 145 -10.07 -20.11 16.05
C ASP A 145 -8.89 -19.18 15.70
N ASP A 146 -7.96 -19.65 14.86
CA ASP A 146 -6.84 -18.87 14.32
C ASP A 146 -7.21 -18.07 13.07
N ILE A 147 -8.49 -18.07 12.65
CA ILE A 147 -8.98 -17.32 11.49
C ILE A 147 -9.88 -16.17 11.95
N ILE A 148 -9.57 -14.96 11.51
CA ILE A 148 -10.39 -13.77 11.78
C ILE A 148 -10.67 -13.04 10.47
N PHE A 149 -11.96 -12.85 10.12
CA PHE A 149 -12.39 -12.10 8.94
C PHE A 149 -12.51 -10.60 9.20
N PHE A 150 -12.22 -9.81 8.14
CA PHE A 150 -12.26 -8.35 8.14
C PHE A 150 -12.98 -7.81 6.90
N ASN A 151 -13.43 -6.55 6.96
CA ASN A 151 -14.02 -5.84 5.83
C ASN A 151 -12.96 -5.38 4.82
N GLY A 152 -12.25 -6.37 4.27
CA GLY A 152 -11.07 -6.24 3.42
C GLY A 152 -9.79 -6.03 4.22
N LEU A 153 -8.64 -6.22 3.57
CA LEU A 153 -7.34 -6.14 4.25
C LEU A 153 -6.98 -4.73 4.76
N GLY A 154 -7.56 -3.68 4.21
CA GLY A 154 -7.39 -2.34 4.78
C GLY A 154 -7.93 -2.22 6.21
N ASP A 155 -9.03 -2.93 6.54
CA ASP A 155 -9.55 -3.04 7.91
C ASP A 155 -8.63 -3.90 8.79
N ALA A 156 -8.18 -5.06 8.28
CA ALA A 156 -7.22 -5.93 8.96
C ALA A 156 -5.94 -5.17 9.33
N ILE A 157 -5.34 -4.45 8.38
CA ILE A 157 -4.15 -3.63 8.59
C ILE A 157 -4.40 -2.57 9.66
N ALA A 158 -5.49 -1.80 9.55
CA ALA A 158 -5.80 -0.75 10.52
C ALA A 158 -5.95 -1.30 11.95
N ARG A 159 -6.61 -2.46 12.10
CA ARG A 159 -6.77 -3.12 13.40
C ARG A 159 -5.46 -3.65 13.94
N SER A 160 -4.62 -4.26 13.11
CA SER A 160 -3.30 -4.75 13.53
C SER A 160 -2.49 -3.63 14.15
N TYR A 161 -2.29 -2.54 13.44
CA TYR A 161 -1.45 -1.44 13.95
C TYR A 161 -2.11 -0.70 15.12
N SER A 162 -3.41 -0.46 15.10
CA SER A 162 -4.09 0.23 16.22
C SER A 162 -4.14 -0.59 17.51
N SER A 163 -3.90 -1.90 17.45
CA SER A 163 -3.83 -2.80 18.61
C SER A 163 -2.44 -2.89 19.23
N ILE A 164 -1.42 -2.36 18.58
CA ILE A 164 -0.05 -2.29 19.10
C ILE A 164 0.06 -1.07 20.03
N ARG A 165 0.92 -1.12 21.05
CA ARG A 165 1.25 0.03 21.90
C ARG A 165 1.92 1.13 21.06
N SER A 166 1.60 2.40 21.34
CA SER A 166 2.09 3.55 20.55
C SER A 166 3.62 3.73 20.55
N ASP A 167 4.32 3.12 21.50
CA ASP A 167 5.79 3.10 21.59
C ASP A 167 6.44 1.86 20.95
N ALA A 168 5.65 0.88 20.53
CA ALA A 168 6.10 -0.33 19.85
C ALA A 168 5.87 -0.20 18.32
N ARG A 169 6.81 -0.70 17.51
CA ARG A 169 6.91 -0.40 16.08
C ARG A 169 6.98 -1.66 15.24
N VAL A 170 6.45 -1.57 14.03
CA VAL A 170 6.67 -2.58 12.98
C VAL A 170 7.63 -2.01 11.95
N ILE A 171 8.73 -2.73 11.64
CA ILE A 171 9.63 -2.37 10.56
C ILE A 171 9.04 -2.86 9.23
N VAL A 172 9.06 -2.00 8.20
CA VAL A 172 8.41 -2.25 6.91
C VAL A 172 9.43 -2.21 5.76
N PRO A 173 9.17 -2.90 4.61
CA PRO A 173 10.03 -2.78 3.43
C PRO A 173 9.98 -1.36 2.84
N GLU A 174 11.00 -0.97 2.11
CA GLU A 174 11.09 0.29 1.37
C GLU A 174 11.57 0.02 -0.07
N PRO A 175 10.73 0.30 -1.10
CA PRO A 175 9.36 0.84 -1.06
C PRO A 175 8.36 -0.09 -0.40
N THR A 176 7.19 0.44 0.03
CA THR A 176 6.14 -0.35 0.66
C THR A 176 4.74 0.05 0.22
N TYR A 177 3.80 -0.87 0.35
CA TYR A 177 2.38 -0.58 0.13
C TYR A 177 1.88 0.47 1.13
N SER A 178 1.37 1.58 0.60
CA SER A 178 1.06 2.79 1.35
C SER A 178 0.11 2.59 2.54
N THR A 179 -0.78 1.60 2.49
CA THR A 179 -1.72 1.34 3.59
C THR A 179 -1.02 0.87 4.85
N HIS A 180 0.02 0.01 4.75
CA HIS A 180 0.83 -0.40 5.89
C HIS A 180 1.62 0.76 6.49
N PHE A 181 2.30 1.53 5.62
CA PHE A 181 3.06 2.70 6.06
C PHE A 181 2.18 3.71 6.81
N LEU A 182 1.02 4.05 6.23
CA LEU A 182 0.10 5.01 6.82
C LEU A 182 -0.54 4.49 8.12
N ALA A 183 -0.81 3.19 8.22
CA ALA A 183 -1.33 2.58 9.44
C ALA A 183 -0.30 2.70 10.58
N GLU A 184 0.99 2.48 10.29
CA GLU A 184 2.07 2.66 11.27
C GLU A 184 2.25 4.14 11.66
N VAL A 185 2.17 5.08 10.71
CA VAL A 185 2.19 6.53 11.02
C VAL A 185 1.02 6.92 11.91
N LEU A 186 -0.19 6.44 11.62
CA LEU A 186 -1.38 6.73 12.43
C LEU A 186 -1.28 6.12 13.83
N HIS A 187 -0.66 4.95 13.94
CA HIS A 187 -0.43 4.27 15.21
C HIS A 187 0.57 5.05 16.10
N ALA A 188 1.77 5.31 15.59
CA ALA A 188 2.88 5.84 16.37
C ALA A 188 3.07 7.35 16.26
N SER A 189 2.36 8.04 15.34
CA SER A 189 2.51 9.47 15.03
C SER A 189 3.87 9.86 14.40
N PHE A 190 4.66 8.88 13.96
CA PHE A 190 5.96 9.05 13.30
C PHE A 190 6.09 8.05 12.15
N PRO A 191 6.91 8.35 11.11
CA PRO A 191 7.22 7.38 10.06
C PRO A 191 7.78 6.07 10.63
N PRO A 192 7.49 4.91 10.01
CA PRO A 192 8.05 3.62 10.43
C PRO A 192 9.57 3.56 10.21
N ASN A 193 10.22 2.62 10.90
CA ASN A 193 11.51 2.13 10.47
C ASN A 193 11.32 1.31 9.19
N THR A 194 12.25 1.43 8.24
CA THR A 194 12.20 0.72 6.97
C THR A 194 13.44 -0.17 6.79
N TYR A 195 13.35 -1.20 5.95
CA TYR A 195 14.50 -1.92 5.42
C TYR A 195 14.43 -1.91 3.89
N ARG A 196 15.58 -1.75 3.23
CA ARG A 196 15.62 -1.52 1.78
C ARG A 196 15.36 -2.78 0.98
N MET A 197 14.55 -2.60 -0.09
CA MET A 197 14.46 -3.52 -1.22
C MET A 197 15.37 -2.97 -2.33
N ASN A 198 16.37 -3.75 -2.75
CA ASN A 198 17.42 -3.26 -3.62
C ASN A 198 17.10 -3.48 -5.12
N PRO A 199 16.80 -2.43 -5.91
CA PRO A 199 16.48 -2.59 -7.33
C PRO A 199 17.67 -3.06 -8.16
N TYR A 200 18.91 -2.80 -7.73
CA TYR A 200 20.12 -3.25 -8.42
C TYR A 200 20.41 -4.74 -8.22
N GLN A 201 19.70 -5.39 -7.29
CA GLN A 201 19.80 -6.82 -6.97
C GLN A 201 18.44 -7.51 -7.12
N GLY A 202 17.64 -7.13 -8.11
CA GLY A 202 16.35 -7.79 -8.37
C GLY A 202 15.30 -7.57 -7.29
N TRP A 203 15.36 -6.47 -6.57
CA TRP A 203 14.49 -6.16 -5.44
C TRP A 203 14.67 -7.06 -4.21
N GLN A 204 15.84 -7.68 -4.06
CA GLN A 204 16.13 -8.44 -2.84
C GLN A 204 16.16 -7.53 -1.61
N PRO A 205 15.62 -8.01 -0.46
CA PRO A 205 15.67 -7.27 0.80
C PRO A 205 17.12 -7.18 1.32
N ASP A 206 17.52 -6.02 1.84
CA ASP A 206 18.77 -5.88 2.57
C ASP A 206 18.60 -6.44 3.99
N LEU A 207 18.80 -7.75 4.12
CA LEU A 207 18.62 -8.48 5.38
C LEU A 207 19.67 -8.08 6.45
N LYS A 208 20.84 -7.58 6.02
CA LYS A 208 21.85 -7.05 6.95
C LYS A 208 21.39 -5.73 7.55
N GLU A 209 20.82 -4.85 6.74
CA GLU A 209 20.23 -3.60 7.22
C GLU A 209 19.04 -3.88 8.14
N LEU A 210 18.16 -4.83 7.76
CA LEU A 210 17.03 -5.27 8.59
C LEU A 210 17.51 -5.70 9.97
N GLU A 211 18.48 -6.61 10.04
CA GLU A 211 19.01 -7.14 11.31
C GLU A 211 19.68 -6.03 12.14
N GLN A 212 20.48 -5.15 11.51
CA GLN A 212 21.11 -4.02 12.20
C GLN A 212 20.08 -3.07 12.82
N LYS A 213 19.01 -2.75 12.09
CA LYS A 213 17.95 -1.86 12.58
C LYS A 213 17.18 -2.50 13.73
N VAL A 214 16.81 -3.77 13.60
CA VAL A 214 16.16 -4.52 14.68
C VAL A 214 17.04 -4.53 15.93
N LYS A 215 18.32 -4.82 15.80
CA LYS A 215 19.27 -4.86 16.92
C LYS A 215 19.45 -3.50 17.59
N SER A 216 19.37 -2.40 16.85
CA SER A 216 19.64 -1.05 17.35
C SER A 216 18.40 -0.30 17.87
N HIS A 217 17.19 -0.79 17.58
CA HIS A 217 15.93 -0.12 17.92
C HIS A 217 15.00 -1.05 18.71
N ASN A 218 15.12 -1.03 20.05
CA ASN A 218 14.31 -1.86 20.95
C ASN A 218 12.79 -1.63 20.86
N SER A 219 12.35 -0.58 20.18
CA SER A 219 10.93 -0.34 19.91
C SER A 219 10.37 -1.21 18.79
N ILE A 220 11.21 -1.79 17.95
CA ILE A 220 10.77 -2.70 16.89
C ILE A 220 10.35 -4.02 17.53
N VAL A 221 9.07 -4.36 17.36
CA VAL A 221 8.45 -5.59 17.90
C VAL A 221 7.98 -6.53 16.80
N GLY A 222 7.91 -6.06 15.55
CA GLY A 222 7.44 -6.88 14.43
C GLY A 222 8.09 -6.50 13.10
N ILE A 223 8.08 -7.43 12.16
CA ILE A 223 8.57 -7.26 10.79
C ILE A 223 7.43 -7.48 9.81
N LEU A 224 7.22 -6.51 8.90
CA LEU A 224 6.29 -6.67 7.76
C LEU A 224 7.02 -7.26 6.56
N VAL A 225 6.41 -8.26 5.94
CA VAL A 225 6.76 -8.80 4.61
C VAL A 225 5.54 -8.72 3.71
N ILE A 226 5.69 -8.27 2.48
CA ILE A 226 4.63 -8.26 1.45
C ILE A 226 5.06 -9.24 0.36
N ASN A 227 4.36 -10.36 0.20
CA ASN A 227 4.78 -11.44 -0.70
C ASN A 227 3.61 -12.06 -1.48
N PRO A 228 3.61 -11.97 -2.82
CA PRO A 228 4.42 -11.11 -3.71
C PRO A 228 4.28 -9.62 -3.43
N ASP A 229 5.35 -8.86 -3.67
CA ASP A 229 5.45 -7.46 -3.24
C ASP A 229 4.68 -6.48 -4.14
N ASN A 230 4.08 -5.49 -3.52
CA ASN A 230 3.56 -4.28 -4.14
C ASN A 230 4.31 -3.08 -3.53
N PRO A 231 5.17 -2.36 -4.31
CA PRO A 231 4.98 -2.11 -5.76
C PRO A 231 5.88 -2.89 -6.72
N THR A 232 6.79 -3.74 -6.27
CA THR A 232 7.90 -4.21 -7.09
C THR A 232 7.60 -5.46 -7.93
N GLY A 233 6.60 -6.27 -7.54
CA GLY A 233 6.33 -7.56 -8.15
C GLY A 233 7.33 -8.65 -7.76
N TYR A 234 8.18 -8.38 -6.76
CA TYR A 234 9.15 -9.34 -6.24
C TYR A 234 8.46 -10.49 -5.51
N VAL A 235 8.92 -11.71 -5.76
CA VAL A 235 8.50 -12.92 -5.03
C VAL A 235 9.68 -13.37 -4.17
N TYR A 236 9.46 -13.43 -2.87
CA TYR A 236 10.51 -13.86 -1.95
C TYR A 236 10.81 -15.34 -2.10
N PRO A 237 12.06 -15.73 -2.41
CA PRO A 237 12.46 -17.13 -2.34
C PRO A 237 12.45 -17.63 -0.89
N GLU A 238 12.27 -18.93 -0.71
CA GLU A 238 12.19 -19.57 0.61
C GLU A 238 13.37 -19.20 1.51
N GLU A 239 14.57 -19.12 0.94
CA GLU A 239 15.79 -18.76 1.66
C GLU A 239 15.68 -17.39 2.35
N HIS A 240 15.21 -16.37 1.64
CA HIS A 240 15.05 -15.03 2.22
C HIS A 240 13.97 -15.01 3.30
N LEU A 241 12.86 -15.71 3.09
CA LEU A 241 11.80 -15.82 4.10
C LEU A 241 12.31 -16.50 5.37
N ARG A 242 13.07 -17.60 5.23
CA ARG A 242 13.67 -18.28 6.39
C ARG A 242 14.69 -17.41 7.14
N GLN A 243 15.46 -16.59 6.43
CA GLN A 243 16.37 -15.63 7.06
C GLN A 243 15.61 -14.56 7.84
N ILE A 244 14.50 -14.01 7.31
CA ILE A 244 13.63 -13.06 8.01
C ILE A 244 13.03 -13.72 9.26
N VAL A 245 12.53 -14.94 9.14
CA VAL A 245 11.99 -15.71 10.28
C VAL A 245 13.09 -15.92 11.34
N GLN A 246 14.33 -16.23 10.93
CA GLN A 246 15.44 -16.39 11.86
C GLN A 246 15.80 -15.09 12.58
N ILE A 247 15.77 -13.95 11.90
CA ILE A 247 15.93 -12.63 12.52
C ILE A 247 14.82 -12.40 13.54
N ALA A 248 13.56 -12.62 13.15
CA ALA A 248 12.42 -12.46 14.06
C ALA A 248 12.57 -13.33 15.33
N LYS A 249 12.97 -14.59 15.15
CA LYS A 249 13.23 -15.53 16.24
C LYS A 249 14.38 -15.07 17.15
N THR A 250 15.46 -14.56 16.58
CA THR A 250 16.67 -14.14 17.33
C THR A 250 16.41 -12.93 18.20
N TYR A 251 15.49 -12.05 17.80
CA TYR A 251 15.20 -10.79 18.47
C TYR A 251 13.80 -10.74 19.11
N ASP A 252 13.14 -11.90 19.30
CA ASP A 252 11.82 -12.04 19.91
C ASP A 252 10.75 -11.14 19.28
N LEU A 253 10.68 -11.12 17.93
CA LEU A 253 9.74 -10.33 17.15
C LEU A 253 8.62 -11.19 16.58
N PHE A 254 7.43 -10.61 16.36
CA PHE A 254 6.40 -11.24 15.57
C PHE A 254 6.49 -10.86 14.07
N LEU A 255 5.80 -11.61 13.21
CA LEU A 255 5.78 -11.37 11.78
C LEU A 255 4.38 -10.97 11.31
N ILE A 256 4.32 -10.04 10.34
CA ILE A 256 3.12 -9.75 9.54
C ILE A 256 3.48 -10.05 8.08
N PHE A 257 2.78 -11.01 7.46
CA PHE A 257 2.89 -11.31 6.05
C PHE A 257 1.62 -10.84 5.34
N ASP A 258 1.75 -9.83 4.46
CA ASP A 258 0.69 -9.49 3.51
C ASP A 258 0.81 -10.42 2.30
N GLU A 259 -0.01 -11.45 2.29
CA GLU A 259 -0.07 -12.50 1.26
C GLU A 259 -1.25 -12.28 0.29
N THR A 260 -1.66 -11.02 0.08
CA THR A 260 -2.77 -10.65 -0.84
C THR A 260 -2.58 -11.23 -2.24
N TYR A 261 -1.34 -11.39 -2.69
CA TYR A 261 -0.97 -11.86 -4.03
C TYR A 261 -0.38 -13.28 -4.02
N ILE A 262 -0.44 -14.01 -2.92
CA ILE A 262 0.34 -15.24 -2.71
C ILE A 262 0.12 -16.31 -3.80
N ASN A 263 -1.08 -16.42 -4.35
CA ASN A 263 -1.41 -17.33 -5.45
C ASN A 263 -1.21 -16.70 -6.83
N MET A 264 -0.63 -15.51 -6.90
CA MET A 264 -0.40 -14.77 -8.15
C MET A 264 1.10 -14.75 -8.47
N VAL A 265 1.67 -15.94 -8.71
CA VAL A 265 3.09 -16.17 -8.98
C VAL A 265 3.24 -16.78 -10.37
N TYR A 266 4.22 -16.32 -11.15
CA TYR A 266 4.46 -16.74 -12.54
C TYR A 266 5.96 -16.69 -12.87
N ASN A 267 6.36 -16.82 -14.14
CA ASN A 267 7.76 -16.85 -14.61
C ASN A 267 8.61 -17.95 -13.91
N GLY A 268 7.97 -19.05 -13.49
CA GLY A 268 8.65 -20.16 -12.83
C GLY A 268 9.04 -19.91 -11.37
N ALA A 269 8.65 -18.78 -10.77
CA ALA A 269 8.83 -18.57 -9.35
C ALA A 269 7.95 -19.51 -8.53
N LYS A 270 8.38 -19.83 -7.31
CA LYS A 270 7.66 -20.74 -6.42
C LYS A 270 6.88 -19.96 -5.38
N THR A 271 5.64 -20.35 -5.17
CA THR A 271 4.85 -19.86 -4.04
C THR A 271 5.38 -20.48 -2.74
N VAL A 272 5.72 -19.66 -1.76
CA VAL A 272 6.10 -20.05 -0.40
C VAL A 272 5.20 -19.32 0.58
N TYR A 273 4.36 -20.08 1.29
CA TYR A 273 3.45 -19.52 2.27
C TYR A 273 4.14 -19.29 3.61
N LEU A 274 3.62 -18.37 4.41
CA LEU A 274 4.11 -18.18 5.79
C LEU A 274 4.09 -19.51 6.57
N SER A 275 3.03 -20.32 6.44
CA SER A 275 2.92 -21.63 7.10
C SER A 275 4.10 -22.57 6.86
N ASP A 276 4.79 -22.43 5.71
CA ASP A 276 5.88 -23.31 5.30
C ASP A 276 7.21 -22.96 5.99
N VAL A 277 7.35 -21.72 6.45
CA VAL A 277 8.62 -21.18 6.94
C VAL A 277 8.59 -20.64 8.37
N VAL A 278 7.41 -20.33 8.92
CA VAL A 278 7.24 -19.60 10.19
C VAL A 278 7.80 -20.34 11.41
N GLY A 279 7.84 -21.69 11.38
CA GLY A 279 8.33 -22.48 12.50
C GLY A 279 7.56 -22.23 13.79
N ASP A 280 8.25 -21.76 14.83
CA ASP A 280 7.69 -21.43 16.14
C ASP A 280 7.54 -19.93 16.42
N VAL A 281 7.79 -19.08 15.41
CA VAL A 281 7.69 -17.61 15.55
C VAL A 281 6.21 -17.18 15.53
N PRO A 282 5.75 -16.34 16.46
CA PRO A 282 4.42 -15.74 16.42
C PRO A 282 4.20 -14.92 15.15
N ALA A 283 3.10 -15.13 14.44
CA ALA A 283 2.91 -14.46 13.16
C ALA A 283 1.45 -14.33 12.73
N ILE A 284 1.22 -13.38 11.83
CA ILE A 284 -0.06 -13.16 11.12
C ILE A 284 0.21 -13.25 9.61
N SER A 285 -0.57 -14.06 8.88
CA SER A 285 -0.72 -13.96 7.44
C SER A 285 -2.02 -13.25 7.11
N MET A 286 -1.98 -12.25 6.22
CA MET A 286 -3.13 -11.48 5.75
C MET A 286 -3.50 -11.90 4.33
N LYS A 287 -4.72 -12.38 4.11
CA LYS A 287 -5.21 -12.85 2.81
C LYS A 287 -6.58 -12.25 2.47
N GLY A 288 -6.92 -12.25 1.20
CA GLY A 288 -8.21 -11.72 0.78
C GLY A 288 -8.54 -12.03 -0.67
N ILE A 289 -9.81 -11.89 -1.01
CA ILE A 289 -10.35 -12.23 -2.33
C ILE A 289 -10.27 -11.10 -3.36
N SER A 290 -9.75 -9.93 -2.97
CA SER A 290 -9.77 -8.74 -3.84
C SER A 290 -8.96 -8.90 -5.13
N LYS A 291 -7.94 -9.75 -5.14
CA LYS A 291 -6.99 -9.89 -6.24
C LYS A 291 -7.06 -11.26 -6.90
N GLU A 292 -7.09 -12.30 -6.11
CA GLU A 292 -7.21 -13.68 -6.59
C GLU A 292 -8.55 -13.94 -7.27
N PHE A 293 -9.67 -13.53 -6.65
CA PHE A 293 -10.99 -13.57 -7.30
C PHE A 293 -11.31 -12.17 -7.80
N PRO A 294 -10.89 -11.49 -8.66
CA PRO A 294 -10.92 -10.06 -8.91
C PRO A 294 -12.22 -9.37 -8.40
N TRP A 295 -12.45 -9.47 -7.09
CA TRP A 295 -13.64 -8.95 -6.41
C TRP A 295 -13.30 -7.97 -5.27
N PRO A 296 -12.58 -6.86 -5.58
CA PRO A 296 -12.19 -5.88 -4.56
C PRO A 296 -13.38 -5.19 -3.89
N GLY A 297 -14.51 -5.10 -4.59
CA GLY A 297 -15.77 -4.54 -4.08
C GLY A 297 -16.45 -5.39 -3.01
N ALA A 298 -16.12 -6.68 -2.88
CA ALA A 298 -16.65 -7.56 -1.84
C ALA A 298 -16.25 -7.15 -0.42
N ARG A 299 -15.13 -6.41 -0.28
CA ARG A 299 -14.58 -6.03 1.03
C ARG A 299 -14.42 -7.22 1.97
N CYS A 300 -13.70 -8.26 1.54
CA CYS A 300 -13.49 -9.47 2.31
C CYS A 300 -12.01 -9.87 2.32
N GLY A 301 -11.48 -10.09 3.51
CA GLY A 301 -10.15 -10.58 3.78
C GLY A 301 -10.11 -11.21 5.17
N TRP A 302 -9.04 -11.93 5.46
CA TRP A 302 -8.87 -12.60 6.75
C TRP A 302 -7.41 -12.60 7.19
N MET A 303 -7.20 -12.84 8.48
CA MET A 303 -5.93 -13.20 9.09
C MET A 303 -5.91 -14.69 9.36
N GLU A 304 -4.75 -15.32 9.11
CA GLU A 304 -4.35 -16.61 9.63
C GLU A 304 -3.32 -16.36 10.72
N ILE A 305 -3.56 -16.83 11.92
CA ILE A 305 -2.74 -16.59 13.11
C ILE A 305 -1.90 -17.83 13.38
N TYR A 306 -0.62 -17.65 13.58
CA TYR A 306 0.32 -18.74 13.83
C TYR A 306 0.99 -18.55 15.19
N ASN A 307 1.06 -19.64 15.97
CA ASN A 307 1.82 -19.73 17.23
C ASN A 307 1.39 -18.74 18.32
N ALA A 308 0.12 -18.31 18.35
CA ALA A 308 -0.35 -17.42 19.41
C ALA A 308 -0.31 -18.05 20.81
N ASP A 309 -0.39 -19.37 20.87
CA ASP A 309 -0.28 -20.17 22.10
C ASP A 309 1.15 -20.25 22.67
N LYS A 310 2.17 -19.88 21.88
CA LYS A 310 3.58 -19.97 22.28
C LYS A 310 4.12 -18.70 22.94
N ASP A 311 3.38 -17.58 22.84
CA ASP A 311 3.78 -16.30 23.42
C ASP A 311 2.57 -15.56 24.01
N GLU A 312 2.57 -15.35 25.34
CA GLU A 312 1.46 -14.71 26.04
C GLU A 312 1.26 -13.24 25.62
N THR A 313 2.33 -12.55 25.23
CA THR A 313 2.24 -11.14 24.78
C THR A 313 1.59 -11.06 23.41
N PHE A 314 1.96 -11.96 22.53
CA PHE A 314 1.33 -12.07 21.21
C PHE A 314 -0.13 -12.54 21.32
N ALA A 315 -0.42 -13.52 22.19
CA ALA A 315 -1.80 -13.95 22.48
C ALA A 315 -2.68 -12.77 22.94
N ARG A 316 -2.18 -11.91 23.85
CA ARG A 316 -2.88 -10.69 24.27
C ARG A 316 -3.07 -9.67 23.15
N TYR A 317 -2.11 -9.57 22.23
CA TYR A 317 -2.22 -8.71 21.05
C TYR A 317 -3.35 -9.21 20.14
N ILE A 318 -3.41 -10.51 19.84
CA ILE A 318 -4.49 -11.12 19.05
C ILE A 318 -5.85 -10.97 19.74
N ASP A 319 -5.93 -11.20 21.04
CA ASP A 319 -7.15 -10.96 21.83
C ASP A 319 -7.62 -9.49 21.75
N THR A 320 -6.68 -8.54 21.71
CA THR A 320 -7.01 -7.11 21.53
C THR A 320 -7.62 -6.85 20.15
N ILE A 321 -7.09 -7.44 19.08
CA ILE A 321 -7.65 -7.36 17.73
C ILE A 321 -9.08 -7.94 17.73
N LEU A 322 -9.26 -9.11 18.33
CA LEU A 322 -10.58 -9.76 18.41
C LEU A 322 -11.60 -8.92 19.17
N LYS A 323 -11.22 -8.33 20.30
CA LYS A 323 -12.08 -7.41 21.07
C LYS A 323 -12.48 -6.16 20.27
N GLN A 324 -11.57 -5.61 19.46
CA GLN A 324 -11.93 -4.54 18.53
C GLN A 324 -12.93 -5.03 17.46
N LYS A 325 -12.78 -6.26 16.97
CA LYS A 325 -13.75 -6.86 16.04
C LYS A 325 -15.12 -7.05 16.69
N MET A 326 -15.19 -7.47 17.96
CA MET A 326 -16.46 -7.59 18.69
C MET A 326 -17.22 -6.26 18.73
N SER A 327 -16.53 -5.12 18.80
CA SER A 327 -17.19 -3.80 18.79
C SER A 327 -17.78 -3.44 17.41
N GLU A 328 -17.31 -4.06 16.33
CA GLU A 328 -17.84 -3.92 14.97
C GLU A 328 -18.99 -4.89 14.69
N VAL A 329 -19.19 -5.90 15.54
CA VAL A 329 -20.10 -7.04 15.40
C VAL A 329 -19.53 -8.14 14.52
N CYS A 330 -19.41 -7.92 13.20
CA CYS A 330 -18.90 -8.92 12.25
C CYS A 330 -18.42 -8.26 10.94
N SER A 331 -17.80 -9.06 10.08
CA SER A 331 -17.50 -8.70 8.69
C SER A 331 -18.64 -9.11 7.74
N THR A 332 -18.63 -8.60 6.51
CA THR A 332 -19.64 -8.87 5.48
C THR A 332 -19.84 -10.38 5.26
N THR A 333 -21.05 -10.89 5.43
CA THR A 333 -21.37 -12.32 5.42
C THR A 333 -21.31 -12.93 4.02
N LEU A 334 -21.96 -12.32 3.04
CA LEU A 334 -22.11 -12.85 1.68
C LEU A 334 -20.79 -13.28 1.01
N PRO A 335 -19.73 -12.47 1.00
CA PRO A 335 -18.49 -12.89 0.35
C PRO A 335 -17.76 -14.03 1.10
N GLN A 336 -17.95 -14.16 2.41
CA GLN A 336 -17.42 -15.29 3.17
C GLN A 336 -18.04 -16.60 2.69
N LEU A 337 -19.36 -16.66 2.54
CA LEU A 337 -20.09 -17.84 2.02
C LEU A 337 -19.67 -18.19 0.58
N ALA A 338 -19.20 -17.22 -0.20
CA ALA A 338 -18.77 -17.46 -1.57
C ALA A 338 -17.38 -18.12 -1.66
N ILE A 339 -16.48 -17.92 -0.69
CA ILE A 339 -15.10 -18.42 -0.73
C ILE A 339 -15.04 -19.94 -0.95
N PRO A 340 -15.66 -20.80 -0.12
CA PRO A 340 -15.60 -22.24 -0.32
C PRO A 340 -16.17 -22.66 -1.68
N ARG A 341 -17.31 -22.08 -2.08
CA ARG A 341 -18.01 -22.44 -3.31
C ARG A 341 -17.23 -22.05 -4.57
N ILE A 342 -16.54 -20.90 -4.56
CA ILE A 342 -15.68 -20.47 -5.65
C ILE A 342 -14.44 -21.33 -5.71
N MET A 343 -13.74 -21.56 -4.59
CA MET A 343 -12.47 -22.28 -4.57
C MET A 343 -12.61 -23.78 -4.85
N THR A 344 -13.81 -24.35 -4.68
CA THR A 344 -14.10 -25.76 -5.02
C THR A 344 -14.73 -25.94 -6.40
N HIS A 345 -15.02 -24.86 -7.10
CA HIS A 345 -15.60 -24.94 -8.43
C HIS A 345 -14.61 -25.56 -9.44
N PRO A 346 -15.03 -26.47 -10.32
CA PRO A 346 -14.13 -27.17 -11.27
C PRO A 346 -13.31 -26.21 -12.16
N GLU A 347 -13.87 -25.06 -12.51
CA GLU A 347 -13.22 -24.08 -13.37
C GLU A 347 -12.21 -23.16 -12.61
N TYR A 348 -12.16 -23.23 -11.30
CA TYR A 348 -11.39 -22.26 -10.50
C TYR A 348 -9.89 -22.31 -10.80
N GLU A 349 -9.29 -23.49 -10.78
CA GLU A 349 -7.86 -23.67 -11.03
C GLU A 349 -7.47 -23.25 -12.46
N ASN A 350 -8.27 -23.64 -13.45
CA ASN A 350 -8.05 -23.25 -14.85
C ASN A 350 -8.16 -21.73 -15.02
N TYR A 351 -9.13 -21.10 -14.35
CA TYR A 351 -9.30 -19.65 -14.36
C TYR A 351 -8.07 -18.92 -13.80
N LEU A 352 -7.51 -19.37 -12.68
CA LEU A 352 -6.29 -18.80 -12.11
C LEU A 352 -5.10 -18.96 -13.07
N VAL A 353 -4.90 -20.15 -13.63
CA VAL A 353 -3.81 -20.43 -14.59
C VAL A 353 -3.88 -19.46 -15.79
N GLN A 354 -5.06 -19.27 -16.39
CA GLN A 354 -5.22 -18.35 -17.51
C GLN A 354 -4.88 -16.91 -17.15
N ARG A 355 -5.24 -16.45 -15.97
CA ARG A 355 -4.89 -15.12 -15.48
C ARG A 355 -3.38 -14.96 -15.29
N LEU A 356 -2.74 -15.94 -14.67
CA LEU A 356 -1.30 -15.93 -14.43
C LEU A 356 -0.51 -15.92 -15.74
N MET A 357 -0.91 -16.73 -16.72
CA MET A 357 -0.32 -16.73 -18.06
C MET A 357 -0.44 -15.36 -18.74
N HIS A 358 -1.55 -14.66 -18.54
CA HIS A 358 -1.72 -13.30 -19.07
C HIS A 358 -0.75 -12.31 -18.39
N TYR A 359 -0.66 -12.30 -17.07
CA TYR A 359 0.26 -11.41 -16.33
C TYR A 359 1.73 -11.72 -16.65
N GLU A 360 2.08 -12.99 -16.81
CA GLU A 360 3.41 -13.41 -17.26
C GLU A 360 3.76 -12.81 -18.63
N ARG A 361 2.85 -12.89 -19.61
CA ARG A 361 3.08 -12.28 -20.93
C ARG A 361 3.27 -10.77 -20.82
N LEU A 362 2.40 -10.06 -20.07
CA LEU A 362 2.53 -8.62 -19.91
C LEU A 362 3.83 -8.22 -19.17
N SER A 363 4.22 -8.98 -18.13
CA SER A 363 5.49 -8.80 -17.44
C SER A 363 6.67 -8.92 -18.40
N ASN A 364 6.69 -9.97 -19.24
CA ASN A 364 7.78 -10.20 -20.19
C ASN A 364 7.81 -9.14 -21.31
N ILE A 365 6.65 -8.67 -21.81
CA ILE A 365 6.55 -7.56 -22.77
C ILE A 365 7.16 -6.30 -22.16
N ALA A 366 6.69 -5.90 -20.96
CA ALA A 366 7.16 -4.69 -20.31
C ALA A 366 8.66 -4.74 -19.98
N TYR A 367 9.14 -5.84 -19.42
CA TYR A 367 10.55 -6.03 -19.11
C TYR A 367 11.43 -5.94 -20.36
N ASN A 368 11.06 -6.64 -21.44
CA ASN A 368 11.87 -6.67 -22.67
C ASN A 368 11.96 -5.30 -23.36
N ILE A 369 10.96 -4.43 -23.20
CA ILE A 369 11.00 -3.08 -23.76
C ILE A 369 11.80 -2.12 -22.85
N LEU A 370 11.54 -2.16 -21.54
CA LEU A 370 12.07 -1.17 -20.60
C LEU A 370 13.51 -1.45 -20.17
N LYS A 371 13.98 -2.71 -20.14
CA LYS A 371 15.34 -3.09 -19.70
C LYS A 371 16.45 -2.46 -20.54
N ASP A 372 16.16 -2.13 -21.80
CA ASP A 372 17.13 -1.56 -22.74
C ASP A 372 17.13 -0.02 -22.72
N VAL A 373 16.32 0.62 -21.86
CA VAL A 373 16.32 2.08 -21.66
C VAL A 373 17.46 2.47 -20.72
N PRO A 374 18.52 3.18 -21.21
CA PRO A 374 19.81 3.29 -20.49
C PRO A 374 19.75 3.99 -19.12
N CYS A 375 18.71 4.80 -18.89
CA CYS A 375 18.53 5.54 -17.64
C CYS A 375 17.58 4.84 -16.65
N LEU A 376 17.08 3.64 -16.97
CA LEU A 376 16.19 2.87 -16.13
C LEU A 376 16.85 1.62 -15.56
N ILE A 377 16.52 1.30 -14.33
CA ILE A 377 16.77 0.02 -13.68
C ILE A 377 15.43 -0.68 -13.62
N VAL A 378 15.29 -1.80 -14.32
CA VAL A 378 14.04 -2.54 -14.43
C VAL A 378 14.31 -4.01 -14.13
N ASN A 379 13.49 -4.59 -13.27
CA ASN A 379 13.54 -6.01 -12.94
C ASN A 379 12.29 -6.70 -13.50
N ARG A 380 12.47 -7.94 -13.98
CA ARG A 380 11.33 -8.78 -14.35
C ARG A 380 10.51 -9.07 -13.09
N THR A 381 9.21 -8.99 -13.20
CA THR A 381 8.32 -9.34 -12.09
C THR A 381 7.96 -10.81 -12.17
N ASP A 382 7.87 -11.45 -11.02
CA ASP A 382 7.57 -12.88 -10.90
C ASP A 382 6.26 -13.14 -10.12
N GLY A 383 5.59 -12.06 -9.69
CA GLY A 383 4.31 -12.15 -8.98
C GLY A 383 3.54 -10.83 -8.93
N ALA A 384 2.33 -10.89 -8.38
CA ALA A 384 1.36 -9.81 -8.40
C ALA A 384 1.00 -9.35 -9.83
N PHE A 385 0.67 -8.09 -10.03
CA PHE A 385 0.44 -7.49 -11.35
C PHE A 385 0.97 -6.05 -11.41
N TYR A 386 2.15 -5.85 -10.82
CA TYR A 386 2.84 -4.55 -10.84
C TYR A 386 4.25 -4.70 -11.38
N MET A 387 4.71 -3.67 -12.06
CA MET A 387 6.12 -3.51 -12.43
C MET A 387 6.59 -2.12 -12.03
N THR A 388 7.79 -2.06 -11.45
CA THR A 388 8.44 -0.81 -11.05
C THR A 388 9.72 -0.61 -11.85
N ALA A 389 9.85 0.58 -12.45
CA ALA A 389 11.06 1.06 -13.08
C ALA A 389 11.66 2.19 -12.23
N VAL A 390 12.95 2.12 -11.96
CA VAL A 390 13.69 3.12 -11.18
C VAL A 390 14.60 3.91 -12.09
N PHE A 391 14.58 5.23 -11.98
CA PHE A 391 15.54 6.07 -12.68
C PHE A 391 16.93 5.98 -12.04
N ASN A 392 17.94 5.91 -12.85
CA ASN A 392 19.29 6.25 -12.39
C ASN A 392 19.32 7.77 -12.14
N GLU A 393 19.46 8.18 -10.89
CA GLU A 393 19.35 9.57 -10.45
C GLU A 393 20.36 10.51 -11.13
N ALA A 394 21.50 9.99 -11.60
CA ALA A 394 22.47 10.77 -12.36
C ALA A 394 21.91 11.41 -13.65
N PHE A 395 20.79 10.88 -14.15
CA PHE A 395 20.13 11.39 -15.36
C PHE A 395 18.96 12.34 -15.06
N LEU A 396 18.51 12.46 -13.80
CA LEU A 396 17.35 13.30 -13.45
C LEU A 396 17.76 14.70 -13.02
N ASN A 397 16.98 15.70 -13.47
CA ASN A 397 17.06 17.06 -12.97
C ASN A 397 15.71 17.80 -13.09
N ASN A 398 15.60 18.98 -12.50
CA ASN A 398 14.36 19.75 -12.45
C ASN A 398 14.09 20.62 -13.70
N ARG A 399 14.93 20.57 -14.73
CA ARG A 399 14.76 21.32 -16.00
C ARG A 399 14.11 20.47 -17.10
N GLN A 400 14.07 19.16 -16.91
CA GLN A 400 13.51 18.20 -17.87
C GLN A 400 12.02 18.39 -18.06
N TYR A 401 11.55 18.14 -19.29
CA TYR A 401 10.13 18.24 -19.66
C TYR A 401 9.79 17.31 -20.83
N LEU A 402 8.50 17.09 -21.07
CA LEU A 402 7.99 16.53 -22.30
C LEU A 402 7.12 17.60 -23.00
N PRO A 403 7.17 17.71 -24.34
CA PRO A 403 6.35 18.66 -25.06
C PRO A 403 4.86 18.28 -24.97
N ILE A 404 4.03 19.23 -24.55
CA ILE A 404 2.57 19.09 -24.47
C ILE A 404 1.93 19.99 -25.49
N LYS A 405 1.16 19.40 -26.43
CA LYS A 405 0.57 20.13 -27.57
C LYS A 405 -0.55 21.09 -27.15
N HIS A 406 -1.43 20.67 -26.24
CA HIS A 406 -2.56 21.47 -25.79
C HIS A 406 -2.14 22.50 -24.73
N GLU A 407 -2.35 23.76 -25.01
CA GLU A 407 -1.91 24.88 -24.16
C GLU A 407 -2.49 24.79 -22.73
N SER A 408 -3.79 24.53 -22.59
CA SER A 408 -4.43 24.41 -21.28
C SER A 408 -3.85 23.26 -20.43
N VAL A 409 -3.54 22.13 -21.07
CA VAL A 409 -2.91 20.97 -20.43
C VAL A 409 -1.48 21.32 -20.04
N ARG A 410 -0.71 21.93 -20.94
CA ARG A 410 0.65 22.37 -20.68
C ARG A 410 0.71 23.34 -19.51
N ASN A 411 -0.10 24.40 -19.52
CA ASN A 411 -0.13 25.39 -18.42
C ASN A 411 -0.47 24.75 -17.07
N PHE A 412 -1.39 23.77 -17.05
CA PHE A 412 -1.73 23.05 -15.85
C PHE A 412 -0.57 22.18 -15.33
N VAL A 413 0.09 21.41 -16.22
CA VAL A 413 1.24 20.57 -15.84
C VAL A 413 2.41 21.44 -15.39
N GLU A 414 2.75 22.52 -16.11
CA GLU A 414 3.83 23.46 -15.75
C GLU A 414 3.56 24.11 -14.38
N HIS A 415 2.31 24.44 -14.08
CA HIS A 415 1.94 24.93 -12.75
C HIS A 415 2.19 23.88 -11.66
N LEU A 416 1.86 22.60 -11.88
CA LEU A 416 2.12 21.53 -10.92
C LEU A 416 3.62 21.34 -10.68
N VAL A 417 4.41 21.28 -11.76
CA VAL A 417 5.84 21.00 -11.67
C VAL A 417 6.69 22.22 -11.29
N SER A 418 6.10 23.42 -11.26
CA SER A 418 6.75 24.63 -10.71
C SER A 418 6.82 24.61 -9.18
N GLN A 419 6.05 23.73 -8.54
CA GLN A 419 6.14 23.49 -7.11
C GLN A 419 7.37 22.64 -6.79
N ASN A 420 7.83 22.68 -5.54
CA ASN A 420 8.92 21.81 -5.10
C ASN A 420 8.36 20.39 -4.90
N ILE A 421 8.47 19.56 -5.93
CA ILE A 421 8.02 18.17 -5.96
C ILE A 421 9.20 17.25 -6.32
N GLU A 422 9.06 15.97 -6.02
CA GLU A 422 10.03 14.93 -6.37
C GLU A 422 10.18 14.80 -7.89
N LEU A 423 11.38 14.42 -8.33
CA LEU A 423 11.71 14.38 -9.77
C LEU A 423 10.91 13.32 -10.53
N ASP A 424 10.57 12.20 -9.90
CA ASP A 424 9.70 11.18 -10.49
C ASP A 424 8.25 11.65 -10.65
N LYS A 425 7.72 12.44 -9.71
CA LYS A 425 6.40 13.07 -9.85
C LYS A 425 6.38 14.04 -11.02
N ARG A 426 7.48 14.78 -11.19
CA ARG A 426 7.65 15.68 -12.33
C ARG A 426 7.55 14.93 -13.65
N PHE A 427 8.29 13.83 -13.80
CA PHE A 427 8.19 12.96 -14.97
C PHE A 427 6.78 12.44 -15.20
N VAL A 428 6.14 11.88 -14.15
CA VAL A 428 4.80 11.31 -14.24
C VAL A 428 3.75 12.34 -14.67
N TYR A 429 3.84 13.58 -14.20
CA TYR A 429 2.92 14.64 -14.63
C TYR A 429 3.13 15.05 -16.09
N TYR A 430 4.37 15.12 -16.56
CA TYR A 430 4.67 15.36 -17.96
C TYR A 430 4.21 14.20 -18.85
N LEU A 431 4.50 12.95 -18.47
CA LEU A 431 4.05 11.75 -19.19
C LEU A 431 2.53 11.77 -19.35
N LEU A 432 1.81 11.99 -18.26
CA LEU A 432 0.34 12.04 -18.26
C LEU A 432 -0.19 13.19 -19.14
N GLY A 433 0.42 14.37 -19.08
CA GLY A 433 0.00 15.52 -19.89
C GLY A 433 0.33 15.38 -21.38
N ALA A 434 1.45 14.75 -21.73
CA ALA A 434 1.91 14.59 -23.10
C ALA A 434 1.24 13.40 -23.83
N THR A 435 1.03 12.28 -23.12
CA THR A 435 0.61 11.01 -23.71
C THR A 435 -0.74 10.49 -23.20
N GLY A 436 -1.24 11.02 -22.08
CA GLY A 436 -2.41 10.48 -21.40
C GLY A 436 -2.11 9.25 -20.53
N ILE A 437 -0.89 8.72 -20.49
CA ILE A 437 -0.56 7.52 -19.72
C ILE A 437 -0.36 7.90 -18.25
N CYS A 438 -1.18 7.28 -17.37
CA CYS A 438 -1.18 7.52 -15.94
C CYS A 438 -0.50 6.36 -15.20
N VAL A 439 0.72 6.57 -14.70
CA VAL A 439 1.45 5.66 -13.81
C VAL A 439 1.56 6.27 -12.42
N VAL A 440 2.08 5.53 -11.43
CA VAL A 440 2.25 6.03 -10.05
C VAL A 440 3.72 6.37 -9.82
N PRO A 441 4.07 7.60 -9.36
CA PRO A 441 5.43 7.91 -8.94
C PRO A 441 5.89 6.94 -7.84
N LEU A 442 7.13 6.48 -7.90
CA LEU A 442 7.65 5.52 -6.92
C LEU A 442 7.78 6.11 -5.52
N THR A 443 8.10 7.40 -5.43
CA THR A 443 8.11 8.14 -4.15
C THR A 443 6.78 8.11 -3.39
N SER A 444 5.65 7.80 -4.07
CA SER A 444 4.35 7.56 -3.44
C SER A 444 4.29 6.27 -2.60
N PHE A 445 5.31 5.43 -2.68
CA PHE A 445 5.49 4.21 -1.88
C PHE A 445 6.50 4.40 -0.75
N PHE A 446 6.67 5.64 -0.31
CA PHE A 446 7.50 6.04 0.85
C PHE A 446 8.96 5.60 0.73
N THR A 447 9.54 5.87 -0.42
CA THR A 447 10.96 5.67 -0.71
C THR A 447 11.60 6.94 -1.27
N SER A 448 12.91 7.05 -1.14
CA SER A 448 13.70 8.09 -1.80
C SER A 448 14.04 7.74 -3.26
N LEU A 449 13.86 6.48 -3.68
CA LEU A 449 14.10 6.05 -5.06
C LEU A 449 13.15 6.79 -6.00
N GLN A 450 13.72 7.37 -7.05
CA GLN A 450 12.96 8.05 -8.11
C GLN A 450 12.56 7.04 -9.18
N GLY A 451 11.28 6.98 -9.54
CA GLY A 451 10.81 5.99 -10.50
C GLY A 451 9.30 6.02 -10.72
N PHE A 452 8.78 4.96 -11.27
CA PHE A 452 7.33 4.80 -11.41
C PHE A 452 6.92 3.33 -11.33
N ARG A 453 5.69 3.11 -10.86
CA ARG A 453 5.02 1.82 -10.89
C ARG A 453 3.90 1.84 -11.91
N MET A 454 3.83 0.81 -12.76
CA MET A 454 2.73 0.54 -13.66
C MET A 454 2.01 -0.76 -13.31
N THR A 455 0.79 -0.95 -13.83
CA THR A 455 0.03 -2.20 -13.69
C THR A 455 0.20 -3.10 -14.91
N LEU A 456 0.08 -4.41 -14.71
CA LEU A 456 0.08 -5.45 -15.74
C LEU A 456 -1.36 -5.97 -15.91
N LEU A 457 -2.32 -5.06 -16.15
CA LEU A 457 -3.76 -5.36 -16.14
C LEU A 457 -4.46 -5.05 -17.47
N GLU A 458 -3.76 -4.50 -18.47
CA GLU A 458 -4.36 -4.25 -19.77
C GLU A 458 -4.74 -5.60 -20.44
N LYS A 459 -5.94 -5.67 -21.02
CA LYS A 459 -6.45 -6.89 -21.65
C LYS A 459 -5.94 -7.09 -23.07
N ASP A 460 -5.71 -5.99 -23.74
CA ASP A 460 -5.21 -5.96 -25.11
C ASP A 460 -3.68 -5.86 -25.08
N GLU A 461 -3.01 -6.93 -25.52
CA GLU A 461 -1.54 -7.03 -25.54
C GLU A 461 -0.91 -6.05 -26.54
N GLU A 462 -1.57 -5.72 -27.65
CA GLU A 462 -1.07 -4.74 -28.63
C GLU A 462 -1.12 -3.34 -28.03
N LYS A 463 -2.24 -2.99 -27.40
CA LYS A 463 -2.40 -1.73 -26.67
C LYS A 463 -1.41 -1.64 -25.52
N PHE A 464 -1.21 -2.70 -24.74
CA PHE A 464 -0.22 -2.74 -23.67
C PHE A 464 1.19 -2.52 -24.21
N THR A 465 1.54 -3.18 -25.31
CA THR A 465 2.83 -3.02 -25.98
C THR A 465 3.04 -1.57 -26.42
N TRP A 466 2.00 -0.95 -27.01
CA TRP A 466 2.04 0.47 -27.37
C TRP A 466 2.26 1.37 -26.15
N ILE A 467 1.53 1.13 -25.05
CA ILE A 467 1.69 1.88 -23.79
C ILE A 467 3.15 1.82 -23.32
N VAL A 468 3.72 0.62 -23.22
CA VAL A 468 5.07 0.43 -22.70
C VAL A 468 6.12 1.06 -23.62
N LYS A 469 5.97 0.95 -24.94
CA LYS A 469 6.84 1.62 -25.92
C LYS A 469 6.77 3.14 -25.78
N THR A 470 5.55 3.69 -25.66
CA THR A 470 5.35 5.13 -25.45
C THR A 470 6.00 5.61 -24.15
N ILE A 471 5.92 4.83 -23.06
CA ILE A 471 6.64 5.13 -21.82
C ILE A 471 8.15 5.14 -22.07
N ALA A 472 8.70 4.12 -22.72
CA ALA A 472 10.14 4.02 -23.00
C ALA A 472 10.66 5.21 -23.83
N GLU A 473 9.96 5.56 -24.92
CA GLU A 473 10.26 6.70 -25.76
C GLU A 473 10.17 8.03 -24.97
N SER A 474 9.12 8.19 -24.19
CA SER A 474 8.93 9.38 -23.34
C SER A 474 10.02 9.51 -22.28
N VAL A 475 10.50 8.42 -21.70
CA VAL A 475 11.64 8.45 -20.75
C VAL A 475 12.89 8.99 -21.46
N VAL A 476 13.23 8.49 -22.65
CA VAL A 476 14.40 8.94 -23.42
C VAL A 476 14.27 10.43 -23.77
N GLU A 477 13.13 10.84 -24.34
CA GLU A 477 12.85 12.24 -24.70
C GLU A 477 12.95 13.16 -23.48
N TYR A 478 12.37 12.75 -22.33
CA TYR A 478 12.41 13.52 -21.10
C TYR A 478 13.84 13.71 -20.61
N ILE A 479 14.65 12.65 -20.58
CA ILE A 479 16.04 12.74 -20.12
C ILE A 479 16.89 13.60 -21.06
N GLU A 480 16.62 13.58 -22.37
CA GLU A 480 17.37 14.36 -23.38
C GLU A 480 16.97 15.84 -23.43
N SER A 481 15.78 16.19 -22.96
CA SER A 481 15.23 17.56 -23.04
C SER A 481 16.06 18.63 -22.30
N ALA A 482 16.92 18.24 -21.37
CA ALA A 482 17.75 19.15 -20.57
C ALA A 482 19.12 18.54 -20.21
N ARG A 483 19.74 17.87 -21.19
CA ARG A 483 21.15 17.49 -21.12
C ARG A 483 22.09 18.67 -21.32
#